data_3ee80e5a22354455a1a8e9a23d9bfc51
#
_entry.id   3ee80e5a22354455a1a8e9a23d9bfc51
#
_cell.length_a   1.000
_cell.length_b   1.000
_cell.length_c   1.000
_cell.angle_alpha   90.00
_cell.angle_beta   90.00
_cell.angle_gamma   90.00
#
_symmetry.space_group_name_H-M   'P 1'
#
loop_
_entity.id
_entity.type
_entity.pdbx_description
1 polymer ?
#
loop_
_entity_poly.entity_id
_entity_poly.type
_entity_poly.pdbx_seq_one_letter_code
_entity_poly.pdbx_strand_id
1 'polypeptide(L)'
;MQKTSFETIQFHKTKEHVVMTFLDIFKSDILHRELDELGEWNVVDKQLEYSFSDKKLDRLLDRHMEQLTNKLTGNNVLYVHENSGIPLIGNVAFGIAYRDSSIIEIKPVTSCNLDCVYCSISEGLSSKKNDFVVQREYLVNELFKLIEEVGETVEIHVGVQGEPFLYGDMDGLLEDLQAHELIHTISIDTNATLLTRTRVDKLSAITKLQLNVSLDAMDEEVAKKIAGIKHYNLPHLLDIISYGADKIKMIVAPVLTPGHNEKEIEKIIEWVQTLEHKPMLGIQNYLPYKTGRRAGKPYTWEEFYALIEGWEQKYNVRLKLSADDFDIRPLPPLEKPFKKGDIVGVKLVCEDRFPGSSLAKAKNRTISIPGCKYIPEKTLKVEIVRDKHNIYTGKVYNRK
;
A
#
# COMPACT_ATOMS: atom_id res chain seq x y z
N MET A 1 31.01 5.62 -24.11
CA MET A 1 29.60 5.83 -23.77
C MET A 1 29.49 5.93 -22.26
N GLN A 2 28.62 6.80 -21.75
CA GLN A 2 28.22 6.84 -20.34
C GLN A 2 27.29 5.68 -20.06
N LYS A 3 27.09 5.34 -18.79
CA LYS A 3 26.22 4.23 -18.37
C LYS A 3 25.35 4.66 -17.18
N THR A 4 24.07 4.33 -17.20
CA THR A 4 23.18 4.61 -16.08
C THR A 4 23.53 3.75 -14.87
N SER A 5 23.37 4.31 -13.66
CA SER A 5 23.63 3.65 -12.39
C SER A 5 22.44 3.74 -11.43
N PHE A 6 21.22 3.76 -11.96
CA PHE A 6 20.02 3.84 -11.12
C PHE A 6 19.78 2.54 -10.38
N GLU A 7 19.47 2.59 -9.10
CA GLU A 7 19.10 1.43 -8.29
C GLU A 7 17.67 0.96 -8.57
N THR A 8 16.77 1.92 -8.88
CA THR A 8 15.33 1.67 -9.02
C THR A 8 14.83 1.61 -10.45
N ILE A 9 15.68 1.93 -11.43
CA ILE A 9 15.34 1.92 -12.87
C ILE A 9 16.20 0.90 -13.60
N GLN A 10 15.54 0.03 -14.36
CA GLN A 10 16.18 -0.95 -15.24
C GLN A 10 15.67 -0.78 -16.67
N PHE A 11 16.50 -1.16 -17.64
CA PHE A 11 16.18 -1.07 -19.06
C PHE A 11 16.23 -2.45 -19.71
N HIS A 12 15.31 -2.71 -20.61
CA HIS A 12 15.27 -3.94 -21.41
C HIS A 12 14.96 -3.59 -22.87
N LYS A 13 15.87 -3.93 -23.80
CA LYS A 13 15.71 -3.68 -25.22
C LYS A 13 14.82 -4.74 -25.85
N THR A 14 13.80 -4.31 -26.57
CA THR A 14 12.93 -5.13 -27.42
C THR A 14 13.20 -4.81 -28.90
N LYS A 15 12.39 -5.34 -29.82
CA LYS A 15 12.52 -5.06 -31.26
C LYS A 15 12.14 -3.62 -31.64
N GLU A 16 11.20 -3.00 -30.92
CA GLU A 16 10.60 -1.72 -31.28
C GLU A 16 10.86 -0.61 -30.27
N HIS A 17 11.11 -0.96 -29.01
CA HIS A 17 11.26 -0.03 -27.91
C HIS A 17 12.21 -0.55 -26.82
N VAL A 18 12.61 0.34 -25.95
CA VAL A 18 13.27 0.02 -24.68
C VAL A 18 12.24 0.10 -23.56
N VAL A 19 12.00 -1.00 -22.86
CA VAL A 19 11.16 -1.01 -21.67
C VAL A 19 11.98 -0.44 -20.52
N MET A 20 11.63 0.73 -20.04
CA MET A 20 12.08 1.26 -18.76
C MET A 20 11.22 0.64 -17.65
N THR A 21 11.82 -0.06 -16.72
CA THR A 21 11.15 -0.62 -15.54
C THR A 21 11.54 0.19 -14.32
N PHE A 22 10.56 0.63 -13.55
CA PHE A 22 10.73 1.38 -12.31
C PHE A 22 10.17 0.59 -11.12
N LEU A 23 10.97 0.47 -10.05
CA LEU A 23 10.59 -0.29 -8.84
C LEU A 23 10.02 -1.69 -9.16
N ASP A 24 10.60 -2.36 -10.15
CA ASP A 24 10.31 -3.72 -10.62
C ASP A 24 8.92 -3.94 -11.26
N ILE A 25 7.88 -3.25 -10.82
CA ILE A 25 6.48 -3.49 -11.23
C ILE A 25 5.87 -2.40 -12.12
N PHE A 26 6.51 -1.26 -12.26
CA PHE A 26 6.05 -0.18 -13.13
C PHE A 26 6.90 -0.10 -14.39
N LYS A 27 6.30 0.31 -15.49
CA LYS A 27 7.01 0.43 -16.75
C LYS A 27 6.55 1.61 -17.58
N SER A 28 7.46 2.07 -18.44
CA SER A 28 7.18 2.92 -19.60
C SER A 28 7.97 2.42 -20.80
N ASP A 29 7.41 2.53 -22.01
CA ASP A 29 8.02 2.05 -23.25
C ASP A 29 8.62 3.23 -24.01
N ILE A 30 9.96 3.31 -24.06
CA ILE A 30 10.73 4.34 -24.77
C ILE A 30 10.93 3.87 -26.22
N LEU A 31 10.40 4.57 -27.20
CA LEU A 31 10.58 4.19 -28.59
C LEU A 31 12.04 4.36 -29.00
N HIS A 32 12.59 3.46 -29.82
CA HIS A 32 13.98 3.54 -30.30
C HIS A 32 14.27 4.92 -30.94
N ARG A 33 13.33 5.44 -31.74
CA ARG A 33 13.48 6.76 -32.38
C ARG A 33 13.74 7.90 -31.40
N GLU A 34 13.17 7.84 -30.18
CA GLU A 34 13.38 8.89 -29.18
C GLU A 34 14.82 8.89 -28.65
N LEU A 35 15.42 7.70 -28.53
CA LEU A 35 16.82 7.54 -28.16
C LEU A 35 17.74 7.86 -29.35
N ASP A 36 17.38 7.41 -30.57
CA ASP A 36 18.16 7.68 -31.82
C ASP A 36 18.30 9.19 -32.11
N GLU A 37 17.25 9.98 -31.81
CA GLU A 37 17.27 11.44 -31.93
C GLU A 37 18.22 12.11 -30.92
N LEU A 38 18.58 11.44 -29.82
CA LEU A 38 19.49 11.99 -28.81
C LEU A 38 20.96 11.68 -29.12
N GLY A 39 21.26 10.51 -29.74
CA GLY A 39 22.60 10.03 -30.07
C GLY A 39 22.70 8.51 -30.04
N GLU A 40 23.91 7.99 -29.97
CA GLU A 40 24.16 6.53 -29.89
C GLU A 40 23.78 5.99 -28.52
N TRP A 41 23.18 4.81 -28.50
CA TRP A 41 22.72 4.14 -27.27
C TRP A 41 22.72 2.62 -27.43
N ASN A 42 22.83 1.92 -26.31
CA ASN A 42 22.62 0.48 -26.22
C ASN A 42 22.07 0.11 -24.82
N VAL A 43 21.59 -1.10 -24.65
CA VAL A 43 21.20 -1.65 -23.32
C VAL A 43 22.10 -2.85 -23.04
N VAL A 44 22.85 -2.79 -21.94
CA VAL A 44 23.74 -3.84 -21.46
C VAL A 44 23.49 -4.05 -19.97
N ASP A 45 23.30 -5.30 -19.55
CA ASP A 45 23.08 -5.67 -18.13
C ASP A 45 21.97 -4.85 -17.45
N LYS A 46 20.85 -4.62 -18.18
CA LYS A 46 19.69 -3.82 -17.73
C LYS A 46 20.00 -2.33 -17.51
N GLN A 47 21.12 -1.84 -17.97
CA GLN A 47 21.53 -0.43 -17.90
C GLN A 47 21.54 0.17 -19.30
N LEU A 48 21.24 1.47 -19.42
CA LEU A 48 21.34 2.20 -20.66
C LEU A 48 22.74 2.77 -20.79
N GLU A 49 23.44 2.41 -21.88
CA GLU A 49 24.69 3.05 -22.34
C GLU A 49 24.34 4.11 -23.39
N TYR A 50 24.91 5.30 -23.31
CA TYR A 50 24.54 6.43 -24.15
C TYR A 50 25.73 7.39 -24.41
N SER A 51 25.68 8.14 -25.54
CA SER A 51 26.69 9.10 -25.95
C SER A 51 26.26 10.57 -25.80
N PHE A 52 25.03 10.81 -25.41
CA PHE A 52 24.47 12.15 -25.25
C PHE A 52 24.60 12.66 -23.80
N SER A 53 24.21 13.91 -23.51
CA SER A 53 24.36 14.49 -22.17
C SER A 53 23.31 13.97 -21.18
N ASP A 54 23.67 13.87 -19.89
CA ASP A 54 22.81 13.50 -18.80
C ASP A 54 21.51 14.34 -18.77
N LYS A 55 21.60 15.63 -19.01
CA LYS A 55 20.44 16.53 -19.10
C LYS A 55 19.43 16.12 -20.17
N LYS A 56 19.87 15.52 -21.28
CA LYS A 56 18.98 14.98 -22.31
C LYS A 56 18.35 13.70 -21.87
N LEU A 57 19.13 12.84 -21.18
CA LEU A 57 18.60 11.60 -20.57
C LEU A 57 17.56 11.92 -19.50
N ASP A 58 17.86 12.80 -18.56
CA ASP A 58 16.95 13.20 -17.48
C ASP A 58 15.59 13.67 -18.05
N ARG A 59 15.62 14.55 -19.07
CA ARG A 59 14.39 15.01 -19.72
C ARG A 59 13.58 13.89 -20.40
N LEU A 60 14.26 12.91 -20.97
CA LEU A 60 13.60 11.74 -21.54
C LEU A 60 12.96 10.91 -20.44
N LEU A 61 13.72 10.61 -19.39
CA LEU A 61 13.23 9.81 -18.25
C LEU A 61 12.09 10.51 -17.52
N ASP A 62 12.18 11.81 -17.26
CA ASP A 62 11.09 12.59 -16.63
C ASP A 62 9.76 12.41 -17.38
N ARG A 63 9.78 12.53 -18.73
CA ARG A 63 8.57 12.30 -19.54
C ARG A 63 8.02 10.89 -19.39
N HIS A 64 8.90 9.88 -19.34
CA HIS A 64 8.51 8.49 -19.21
C HIS A 64 8.07 8.13 -17.78
N MET A 65 8.58 8.83 -16.76
CA MET A 65 8.10 8.74 -15.38
C MET A 65 6.65 9.27 -15.23
N GLU A 66 6.23 10.24 -16.05
CA GLU A 66 4.84 10.71 -16.11
C GLU A 66 3.90 9.75 -16.84
N GLN A 67 4.43 8.74 -17.54
CA GLN A 67 3.68 7.79 -18.38
C GLN A 67 3.78 6.34 -17.86
N LEU A 68 4.10 6.17 -16.59
CA LEU A 68 4.24 4.85 -15.99
C LEU A 68 2.90 4.08 -16.02
N THR A 69 3.01 2.81 -16.29
CA THR A 69 1.90 1.85 -16.19
C THR A 69 2.30 0.67 -15.31
N ASN A 70 1.33 0.11 -14.61
CA ASN A 70 1.51 -1.06 -13.79
C ASN A 70 1.59 -2.32 -14.66
N LYS A 71 2.65 -3.11 -14.56
CA LYS A 71 2.84 -4.35 -15.33
C LYS A 71 1.76 -5.41 -15.09
N LEU A 72 1.13 -5.42 -13.89
CA LEU A 72 0.14 -6.42 -13.52
C LEU A 72 -1.25 -6.09 -14.08
N THR A 73 -1.61 -4.80 -14.10
CA THR A 73 -2.99 -4.35 -14.39
C THR A 73 -3.10 -3.52 -15.65
N GLY A 74 -1.99 -2.93 -16.13
CA GLY A 74 -1.99 -1.92 -17.20
C GLY A 74 -2.53 -0.56 -16.78
N ASN A 75 -2.87 -0.35 -15.51
CA ASN A 75 -3.38 0.92 -15.01
C ASN A 75 -2.28 2.00 -15.02
N ASN A 76 -2.68 3.26 -15.17
CA ASN A 76 -1.78 4.39 -15.02
C ASN A 76 -1.21 4.46 -13.60
N VAL A 77 0.04 4.88 -13.49
CA VAL A 77 0.74 5.02 -12.21
C VAL A 77 1.21 6.46 -12.04
N LEU A 78 0.92 7.02 -10.87
CA LEU A 78 1.41 8.33 -10.48
C LEU A 78 2.56 8.15 -9.48
N TYR A 79 3.73 8.63 -9.85
CA TYR A 79 4.88 8.70 -8.96
C TYR A 79 4.84 9.98 -8.14
N VAL A 80 4.69 9.82 -6.82
CA VAL A 80 4.62 10.92 -5.86
C VAL A 80 5.99 11.08 -5.21
N HIS A 81 6.65 12.19 -5.50
CA HIS A 81 8.00 12.50 -5.03
C HIS A 81 8.09 13.94 -4.54
N GLU A 82 9.15 14.31 -3.87
CA GLU A 82 9.32 15.63 -3.25
C GLU A 82 9.01 16.79 -4.23
N ASN A 83 9.53 16.71 -5.46
CA ASN A 83 9.33 17.73 -6.47
C ASN A 83 7.96 17.67 -7.18
N SER A 84 7.15 16.64 -6.94
CA SER A 84 5.78 16.56 -7.48
C SER A 84 4.85 17.63 -6.90
N GLY A 85 5.22 18.15 -5.74
CA GLY A 85 4.43 19.13 -5.01
C GLY A 85 3.08 18.56 -4.53
N ILE A 86 2.95 17.24 -4.40
CA ILE A 86 1.77 16.52 -3.88
C ILE A 86 2.02 16.22 -2.40
N PRO A 87 1.30 16.85 -1.46
CA PRO A 87 1.45 16.55 -0.03
C PRO A 87 1.08 15.11 0.29
N LEU A 88 1.76 14.51 1.26
CA LEU A 88 1.52 13.12 1.66
C LEU A 88 0.41 12.95 2.70
N ILE A 89 -0.05 14.03 3.32
CA ILE A 89 -1.18 14.01 4.27
C ILE A 89 -2.42 14.60 3.59
N GLY A 90 -3.55 13.93 3.74
CA GLY A 90 -4.84 14.39 3.19
C GLY A 90 -5.60 13.38 2.36
N ASN A 91 -4.93 12.36 1.85
CA ASN A 91 -5.53 11.28 1.06
C ASN A 91 -5.56 9.96 1.84
N VAL A 92 -6.49 9.06 1.47
CA VAL A 92 -6.61 7.73 2.08
C VAL A 92 -5.86 6.66 1.30
N ALA A 93 -5.53 6.91 0.04
CA ALA A 93 -4.98 5.89 -0.85
C ALA A 93 -3.45 5.78 -0.79
N PHE A 94 -2.74 6.88 -0.57
CA PHE A 94 -1.28 6.92 -0.52
C PHE A 94 -0.76 7.89 0.55
N GLY A 95 0.53 7.83 0.83
CA GLY A 95 1.20 8.71 1.78
C GLY A 95 0.94 8.34 3.23
N ILE A 96 0.59 9.31 4.06
CA ILE A 96 0.54 9.17 5.51
C ILE A 96 -0.88 9.45 6.02
N ALA A 97 -1.40 8.57 6.86
CA ALA A 97 -2.66 8.78 7.54
C ALA A 97 -2.48 8.61 9.07
N TYR A 98 -2.74 9.69 9.80
CA TYR A 98 -2.71 9.71 11.25
C TYR A 98 -4.15 9.88 11.78
N ARG A 99 -4.52 8.99 12.73
CA ARG A 99 -5.90 8.92 13.23
C ARG A 99 -6.00 9.20 14.73
N ASP A 100 -5.14 10.09 15.22
CA ASP A 100 -5.12 10.53 16.62
C ASP A 100 -4.86 9.33 17.57
N SER A 101 -3.97 8.40 17.16
CA SER A 101 -3.59 7.21 17.93
C SER A 101 -2.09 6.90 17.77
N SER A 102 -1.56 5.99 18.59
CA SER A 102 -0.17 5.51 18.51
C SER A 102 0.13 4.72 17.22
N ILE A 103 -0.83 4.53 16.32
CA ILE A 103 -0.60 3.95 14.99
C ILE A 103 -0.61 5.05 13.94
N ILE A 104 0.47 5.13 13.14
CA ILE A 104 0.56 5.95 11.94
C ILE A 104 0.56 5.02 10.73
N GLU A 105 -0.43 5.13 9.86
CA GLU A 105 -0.52 4.36 8.63
C GLU A 105 0.34 5.01 7.54
N ILE A 106 1.17 4.23 6.86
CA ILE A 106 1.86 4.64 5.63
C ILE A 106 1.50 3.73 4.46
N LYS A 107 1.41 4.33 3.28
CA LYS A 107 0.96 3.66 2.05
C LYS A 107 1.91 4.04 0.93
N PRO A 108 3.05 3.30 0.79
CA PRO A 108 4.05 3.59 -0.23
C PRO A 108 3.60 3.19 -1.64
N VAL A 109 2.70 2.22 -1.76
CA VAL A 109 2.18 1.68 -3.03
C VAL A 109 0.73 1.27 -2.90
N THR A 110 -0.02 1.32 -4.01
CA THR A 110 -1.43 0.92 -4.02
C THR A 110 -1.70 -0.37 -4.80
N SER A 111 -0.72 -0.88 -5.53
CA SER A 111 -0.84 -2.08 -6.36
C SER A 111 -1.02 -3.36 -5.54
N CYS A 112 -1.75 -4.33 -6.05
CA CYS A 112 -1.90 -5.65 -5.44
C CYS A 112 -1.85 -6.74 -6.50
N ASN A 113 -1.26 -7.89 -6.17
CA ASN A 113 -1.14 -9.05 -7.03
C ASN A 113 -2.23 -10.11 -6.81
N LEU A 114 -3.19 -9.86 -5.91
CA LEU A 114 -4.38 -10.67 -5.69
C LEU A 114 -5.64 -9.93 -6.13
N ASP A 115 -6.80 -10.58 -6.00
CA ASP A 115 -8.10 -10.03 -6.35
C ASP A 115 -9.18 -10.45 -5.34
N CYS A 116 -8.83 -10.42 -4.05
CA CYS A 116 -9.62 -10.97 -2.94
C CYS A 116 -11.07 -10.52 -2.96
N VAL A 117 -11.99 -11.49 -2.81
CA VAL A 117 -13.44 -11.26 -2.90
C VAL A 117 -13.97 -10.30 -1.83
N TYR A 118 -13.29 -10.20 -0.70
CA TYR A 118 -13.66 -9.35 0.45
C TYR A 118 -12.92 -8.00 0.49
N CYS A 119 -12.06 -7.69 -0.48
CA CYS A 119 -11.19 -6.52 -0.45
C CYS A 119 -11.97 -5.22 -0.15
N SER A 120 -11.70 -4.61 1.00
CA SER A 120 -12.39 -3.43 1.51
C SER A 120 -12.22 -2.17 0.64
N ILE A 121 -11.20 -2.16 -0.19
CA ILE A 121 -10.84 -1.06 -1.08
C ILE A 121 -10.95 -1.42 -2.55
N SER A 122 -11.31 -2.69 -2.87
CA SER A 122 -11.42 -3.20 -4.24
C SER A 122 -10.15 -2.98 -5.08
N GLU A 123 -9.00 -3.30 -4.47
CA GLU A 123 -7.70 -3.36 -5.17
C GLU A 123 -7.44 -4.73 -5.77
N GLY A 124 -6.44 -4.83 -6.65
CA GLY A 124 -5.98 -6.07 -7.23
C GLY A 124 -5.99 -6.07 -8.75
N LEU A 125 -5.84 -7.25 -9.32
CA LEU A 125 -5.65 -7.45 -10.77
C LEU A 125 -6.82 -6.95 -11.62
N SER A 126 -8.04 -6.94 -11.09
CA SER A 126 -9.24 -6.43 -11.78
C SER A 126 -9.48 -4.92 -11.56
N SER A 127 -8.67 -4.26 -10.75
CA SER A 127 -8.78 -2.81 -10.50
C SER A 127 -8.63 -2.00 -11.78
N LYS A 128 -9.44 -0.95 -11.93
CA LYS A 128 -9.36 0.04 -13.02
C LYS A 128 -9.02 1.44 -12.49
N LYS A 129 -8.44 1.50 -11.31
CA LYS A 129 -8.05 2.74 -10.66
C LYS A 129 -6.60 3.07 -11.02
N ASN A 130 -6.27 4.36 -11.00
CA ASN A 130 -4.88 4.78 -11.08
C ASN A 130 -4.10 4.24 -9.88
N ASP A 131 -2.88 3.79 -10.08
CA ASP A 131 -1.97 3.43 -9.01
C ASP A 131 -1.16 4.63 -8.53
N PHE A 132 -0.75 4.58 -7.28
CA PHE A 132 0.21 5.51 -6.70
C PHE A 132 1.42 4.75 -6.19
N VAL A 133 2.58 5.33 -6.39
CA VAL A 133 3.82 4.92 -5.75
C VAL A 133 4.53 6.15 -5.21
N VAL A 134 5.00 6.08 -3.98
CA VAL A 134 5.60 7.22 -3.26
C VAL A 134 7.11 7.01 -3.16
N GLN A 135 7.88 8.05 -3.42
CA GLN A 135 9.33 8.06 -3.22
C GLN A 135 9.66 7.80 -1.74
N ARG A 136 10.59 6.89 -1.48
CA ARG A 136 10.97 6.49 -0.13
C ARG A 136 11.45 7.67 0.72
N GLU A 137 12.42 8.41 0.23
CA GLU A 137 13.02 9.53 0.97
C GLU A 137 11.98 10.60 1.30
N TYR A 138 11.08 10.90 0.37
CA TYR A 138 9.99 11.84 0.59
C TYR A 138 9.02 11.33 1.66
N LEU A 139 8.65 10.05 1.58
CA LEU A 139 7.75 9.42 2.56
C LEU A 139 8.36 9.42 3.96
N VAL A 140 9.63 9.01 4.07
CA VAL A 140 10.36 8.95 5.35
C VAL A 140 10.54 10.33 5.95
N ASN A 141 10.95 11.31 5.16
CA ASN A 141 11.14 12.69 5.63
C ASN A 141 9.84 13.31 6.18
N GLU A 142 8.73 13.16 5.46
CA GLU A 142 7.43 13.69 5.92
C GLU A 142 6.87 12.90 7.12
N LEU A 143 7.11 11.60 7.17
CA LEU A 143 6.73 10.75 8.31
C LEU A 143 7.50 11.15 9.57
N PHE A 144 8.81 11.36 9.48
CA PHE A 144 9.63 11.71 10.64
C PHE A 144 9.26 13.09 11.19
N LYS A 145 8.98 14.07 10.33
CA LYS A 145 8.42 15.37 10.77
C LYS A 145 7.11 15.19 11.55
N LEU A 146 6.24 14.30 11.09
CA LEU A 146 5.00 14.00 11.79
C LEU A 146 5.26 13.34 13.15
N ILE A 147 6.16 12.36 13.22
CA ILE A 147 6.51 11.68 14.48
C ILE A 147 7.10 12.69 15.48
N GLU A 148 7.96 13.58 15.04
CA GLU A 148 8.51 14.67 15.87
C GLU A 148 7.41 15.63 16.36
N GLU A 149 6.44 15.99 15.52
CA GLU A 149 5.29 16.83 15.91
C GLU A 149 4.42 16.14 16.97
N VAL A 150 4.20 14.82 16.80
CA VAL A 150 3.44 14.00 17.77
C VAL A 150 4.20 13.84 19.08
N GLY A 151 5.54 13.68 19.04
CA GLY A 151 6.43 13.62 20.20
C GLY A 151 6.28 12.38 21.08
N GLU A 152 5.66 11.32 20.58
CA GLU A 152 5.33 10.08 21.28
C GLU A 152 5.83 8.85 20.54
N THR A 153 6.03 7.73 21.26
CA THR A 153 6.35 6.47 20.61
C THR A 153 5.17 5.94 19.81
N VAL A 154 5.45 5.44 18.60
CA VAL A 154 4.43 5.03 17.64
C VAL A 154 4.73 3.67 17.00
N GLU A 155 3.68 3.02 16.53
CA GLU A 155 3.74 1.94 15.55
C GLU A 155 3.56 2.54 14.15
N ILE A 156 4.40 2.13 13.21
CA ILE A 156 4.21 2.41 11.79
C ILE A 156 3.54 1.22 11.13
N HIS A 157 2.31 1.44 10.66
CA HIS A 157 1.53 0.44 9.98
C HIS A 157 1.62 0.61 8.47
N VAL A 158 2.27 -0.35 7.79
CA VAL A 158 2.44 -0.36 6.34
C VAL A 158 1.36 -1.26 5.74
N GLY A 159 0.41 -0.66 5.05
CA GLY A 159 -0.65 -1.49 4.47
C GLY A 159 -1.95 -0.75 4.21
N VAL A 160 -3.05 -1.49 4.30
CA VAL A 160 -4.44 -1.14 4.00
C VAL A 160 -4.70 -0.68 2.56
N GLN A 161 -3.64 -0.62 1.72
CA GLN A 161 -3.72 -0.36 0.28
C GLN A 161 -2.78 -1.32 -0.46
N GLY A 162 -3.33 -2.18 -1.31
CA GLY A 162 -2.54 -3.11 -2.14
C GLY A 162 -1.78 -4.18 -1.35
N GLU A 163 -0.65 -4.61 -1.94
CA GLU A 163 0.32 -5.52 -1.32
C GLU A 163 1.65 -4.76 -1.10
N PRO A 164 2.05 -4.52 0.16
CA PRO A 164 3.24 -3.73 0.46
C PRO A 164 4.53 -4.29 -0.14
N PHE A 165 4.71 -5.60 -0.23
CA PHE A 165 5.92 -6.19 -0.83
C PHE A 165 6.01 -6.07 -2.36
N LEU A 166 5.03 -5.43 -3.01
CA LEU A 166 5.17 -4.92 -4.38
C LEU A 166 5.92 -3.58 -4.43
N TYR A 167 6.17 -2.94 -3.29
CA TYR A 167 6.99 -1.73 -3.25
C TYR A 167 8.47 -2.10 -3.37
N GLY A 168 9.09 -1.82 -4.51
CA GLY A 168 10.46 -2.25 -4.82
C GLY A 168 11.53 -1.69 -3.87
N ASP A 169 11.23 -0.59 -3.16
CA ASP A 169 12.14 0.06 -2.20
C ASP A 169 11.82 -0.29 -0.73
N MET A 170 11.14 -1.42 -0.52
CA MET A 170 10.67 -1.84 0.81
C MET A 170 11.83 -2.06 1.80
N ASP A 171 12.96 -2.61 1.34
CA ASP A 171 14.09 -2.89 2.23
C ASP A 171 14.66 -1.60 2.80
N GLY A 172 14.95 -0.61 1.94
CA GLY A 172 15.43 0.70 2.38
C GLY A 172 14.42 1.41 3.27
N LEU A 173 13.10 1.29 2.98
CA LEU A 173 12.06 1.83 3.83
C LEU A 173 12.10 1.22 5.25
N LEU A 174 12.23 -0.10 5.36
CA LEU A 174 12.28 -0.78 6.66
C LEU A 174 13.55 -0.44 7.45
N GLU A 175 14.69 -0.29 6.77
CA GLU A 175 15.95 0.14 7.38
C GLU A 175 15.82 1.56 7.95
N ASP A 176 15.26 2.50 7.18
CA ASP A 176 15.01 3.87 7.63
C ASP A 176 14.07 3.91 8.84
N LEU A 177 12.95 3.18 8.79
CA LEU A 177 11.98 3.14 9.88
C LEU A 177 12.56 2.52 11.15
N GLN A 178 13.35 1.44 11.03
CA GLN A 178 13.98 0.79 12.17
C GLN A 178 14.96 1.71 12.91
N ALA A 179 15.63 2.61 12.18
CA ALA A 179 16.62 3.53 12.74
C ALA A 179 16.00 4.62 13.63
N HIS A 180 14.71 4.92 13.50
CA HIS A 180 14.06 5.99 14.24
C HIS A 180 13.68 5.55 15.67
N GLU A 181 14.14 6.29 16.69
CA GLU A 181 14.01 5.92 18.12
C GLU A 181 12.55 5.86 18.60
N LEU A 182 11.68 6.77 18.15
CA LEU A 182 10.27 6.80 18.52
C LEU A 182 9.40 5.75 17.81
N ILE A 183 9.94 5.00 16.87
CA ILE A 183 9.23 3.87 16.25
C ILE A 183 9.53 2.60 17.06
N HIS A 184 8.52 2.02 17.70
CA HIS A 184 8.69 0.79 18.48
C HIS A 184 8.29 -0.46 17.70
N THR A 185 7.35 -0.36 16.75
CA THR A 185 6.88 -1.48 15.91
C THR A 185 6.66 -1.00 14.48
N ILE A 186 7.03 -1.85 13.53
CA ILE A 186 6.72 -1.70 12.11
C ILE A 186 5.84 -2.89 11.74
N SER A 187 4.53 -2.68 11.60
CA SER A 187 3.60 -3.73 11.21
C SER A 187 3.27 -3.66 9.72
N ILE A 188 3.25 -4.80 9.05
CA ILE A 188 2.96 -4.89 7.61
C ILE A 188 1.80 -5.85 7.39
N ASP A 189 0.70 -5.35 6.80
CA ASP A 189 -0.35 -6.21 6.27
C ASP A 189 0.09 -6.79 4.92
N THR A 190 0.20 -8.10 4.83
CA THR A 190 0.68 -8.75 3.60
C THR A 190 -0.08 -10.03 3.30
N ASN A 191 -0.27 -10.32 2.01
CA ASN A 191 -0.71 -11.64 1.55
C ASN A 191 0.44 -12.65 1.50
N ALA A 192 1.67 -12.22 1.76
CA ALA A 192 2.91 -12.97 1.85
C ALA A 192 3.27 -13.87 0.62
N THR A 193 2.50 -13.78 -0.47
CA THR A 193 2.74 -14.60 -1.68
C THR A 193 4.06 -14.28 -2.39
N LEU A 194 4.65 -13.12 -2.12
CA LEU A 194 5.93 -12.65 -2.67
C LEU A 194 7.11 -12.95 -1.76
N LEU A 195 6.87 -13.41 -0.54
CA LEU A 195 7.94 -13.78 0.39
C LEU A 195 8.55 -15.13 0.02
N THR A 196 9.85 -15.24 0.20
CA THR A 196 10.61 -16.48 0.12
C THR A 196 11.34 -16.70 1.46
N ARG A 197 11.83 -17.91 1.76
CA ARG A 197 12.62 -18.16 2.97
C ARG A 197 13.82 -17.21 3.05
N THR A 198 14.55 -17.01 1.94
CA THR A 198 15.66 -16.05 1.88
C THR A 198 15.20 -14.62 2.20
N ARG A 199 14.02 -14.24 1.73
CA ARG A 199 13.43 -12.92 2.06
C ARG A 199 13.07 -12.81 3.52
N VAL A 200 12.49 -13.85 4.11
CA VAL A 200 12.21 -13.93 5.56
C VAL A 200 13.48 -13.81 6.38
N ASP A 201 14.57 -14.52 6.00
CA ASP A 201 15.86 -14.40 6.69
C ASP A 201 16.42 -12.97 6.63
N LYS A 202 16.30 -12.29 5.49
CA LYS A 202 16.69 -10.88 5.38
C LYS A 202 15.84 -9.98 6.27
N LEU A 203 14.53 -10.16 6.23
CA LEU A 203 13.57 -9.37 7.02
C LEU A 203 13.73 -9.58 8.53
N SER A 204 14.21 -10.74 8.99
CA SER A 204 14.44 -11.03 10.41
C SER A 204 15.50 -10.13 11.06
N ALA A 205 16.34 -9.46 10.26
CA ALA A 205 17.27 -8.44 10.75
C ALA A 205 16.57 -7.15 11.21
N ILE A 206 15.32 -6.93 10.79
CA ILE A 206 14.51 -5.79 11.21
C ILE A 206 13.79 -6.13 12.53
N THR A 207 14.42 -5.82 13.64
CA THR A 207 13.99 -6.27 14.98
C THR A 207 12.64 -5.71 15.43
N LYS A 208 12.21 -4.59 14.85
CA LYS A 208 10.90 -3.94 15.11
C LYS A 208 9.77 -4.47 14.22
N LEU A 209 10.08 -5.42 13.31
CA LEU A 209 9.12 -5.89 12.30
C LEU A 209 8.07 -6.84 12.89
N GLN A 210 6.82 -6.63 12.50
CA GLN A 210 5.70 -7.53 12.68
C GLN A 210 5.01 -7.75 11.33
N LEU A 211 4.76 -8.99 10.95
CA LEU A 211 3.99 -9.33 9.75
C LEU A 211 2.58 -9.76 10.13
N ASN A 212 1.58 -9.09 9.58
CA ASN A 212 0.18 -9.48 9.64
C ASN A 212 -0.16 -10.23 8.35
N VAL A 213 -0.13 -11.55 8.40
CA VAL A 213 -0.22 -12.40 7.20
C VAL A 213 -1.66 -12.83 6.96
N SER A 214 -2.20 -12.49 5.79
CA SER A 214 -3.53 -12.93 5.36
C SER A 214 -3.50 -14.41 4.99
N LEU A 215 -4.16 -15.26 5.78
CA LEU A 215 -4.40 -16.67 5.48
C LEU A 215 -5.88 -16.95 5.72
N ASP A 216 -6.67 -17.13 4.67
CA ASP A 216 -8.14 -17.14 4.76
C ASP A 216 -8.75 -18.54 4.59
N ALA A 217 -7.96 -19.55 4.20
CA ALA A 217 -8.40 -20.94 4.04
C ALA A 217 -7.23 -21.92 4.08
N MET A 218 -7.53 -23.18 4.45
CA MET A 218 -6.62 -24.33 4.44
C MET A 218 -6.92 -25.28 3.27
N ASP A 219 -8.04 -25.13 2.58
CA ASP A 219 -8.37 -25.81 1.33
C ASP A 219 -7.92 -24.96 0.14
N GLU A 220 -7.16 -25.55 -0.79
CA GLU A 220 -6.59 -24.81 -1.94
C GLU A 220 -7.64 -24.17 -2.85
N GLU A 221 -8.76 -24.84 -3.09
CA GLU A 221 -9.79 -24.32 -3.98
C GLU A 221 -10.57 -23.18 -3.31
N VAL A 222 -10.81 -23.29 -2.01
CA VAL A 222 -11.39 -22.19 -1.23
C VAL A 222 -10.42 -21.00 -1.16
N ALA A 223 -9.13 -21.25 -0.93
CA ALA A 223 -8.10 -20.22 -0.91
C ALA A 223 -8.00 -19.46 -2.25
N LYS A 224 -7.94 -20.18 -3.37
CA LYS A 224 -7.96 -19.60 -4.74
C LYS A 224 -9.19 -18.74 -4.98
N LYS A 225 -10.36 -19.23 -4.56
CA LYS A 225 -11.63 -18.51 -4.71
C LYS A 225 -11.65 -17.21 -3.88
N ILE A 226 -11.17 -17.26 -2.65
CA ILE A 226 -11.10 -16.08 -1.76
C ILE A 226 -10.06 -15.08 -2.26
N ALA A 227 -8.86 -15.55 -2.61
CA ALA A 227 -7.79 -14.72 -3.17
C ALA A 227 -8.13 -14.15 -4.56
N GLY A 228 -9.17 -14.70 -5.22
CA GLY A 228 -9.65 -14.24 -6.52
C GLY A 228 -8.70 -14.54 -7.68
N ILE A 229 -7.74 -15.45 -7.52
CA ILE A 229 -6.75 -15.82 -8.54
C ILE A 229 -6.59 -17.33 -8.66
N LYS A 230 -6.37 -17.82 -9.89
CA LYS A 230 -6.24 -19.26 -10.16
C LYS A 230 -4.92 -19.87 -9.67
N HIS A 231 -3.86 -19.08 -9.63
CA HIS A 231 -2.50 -19.54 -9.32
C HIS A 231 -2.08 -19.19 -7.88
N TYR A 232 -3.03 -19.19 -6.96
CA TYR A 232 -2.72 -19.02 -5.54
C TYR A 232 -2.03 -20.26 -4.98
N ASN A 233 -0.83 -20.09 -4.40
CA ASN A 233 0.00 -21.18 -3.89
C ASN A 233 -0.13 -21.28 -2.36
N LEU A 234 -1.16 -21.96 -1.89
CA LEU A 234 -1.39 -22.15 -0.46
C LEU A 234 -0.25 -22.91 0.25
N PRO A 235 0.30 -24.03 -0.31
CA PRO A 235 1.44 -24.71 0.32
C PRO A 235 2.65 -23.80 0.54
N HIS A 236 2.94 -22.91 -0.41
CA HIS A 236 4.02 -21.94 -0.25
C HIS A 236 3.73 -20.95 0.91
N LEU A 237 2.51 -20.45 1.02
CA LEU A 237 2.15 -19.53 2.10
C LEU A 237 2.26 -20.20 3.47
N LEU A 238 1.77 -21.44 3.61
CA LEU A 238 1.90 -22.21 4.85
C LEU A 238 3.38 -22.46 5.22
N ASP A 239 4.23 -22.75 4.22
CA ASP A 239 5.68 -22.88 4.41
C ASP A 239 6.31 -21.58 4.92
N ILE A 240 5.96 -20.43 4.33
CA ILE A 240 6.47 -19.10 4.73
C ILE A 240 6.05 -18.75 6.16
N ILE A 241 4.79 -19.00 6.53
CA ILE A 241 4.32 -18.76 7.90
C ILE A 241 5.05 -19.66 8.89
N SER A 242 5.12 -20.97 8.62
CA SER A 242 5.80 -21.92 9.50
C SER A 242 7.29 -21.61 9.66
N TYR A 243 7.97 -21.23 8.57
CA TYR A 243 9.39 -20.89 8.57
C TYR A 243 9.69 -19.56 9.25
N GLY A 244 8.78 -18.60 9.13
CA GLY A 244 8.98 -17.23 9.65
C GLY A 244 8.55 -17.04 11.09
N ALA A 245 7.73 -17.93 11.64
CA ALA A 245 7.10 -17.75 12.95
C ALA A 245 8.09 -17.71 14.13
N ASP A 246 9.28 -18.30 14.00
CA ASP A 246 10.37 -18.23 15.01
C ASP A 246 11.32 -17.04 14.79
N LYS A 247 11.26 -16.39 13.63
CA LYS A 247 12.21 -15.38 13.18
C LYS A 247 11.68 -13.95 13.23
N ILE A 248 10.40 -13.79 12.98
CA ILE A 248 9.71 -12.48 12.89
C ILE A 248 8.41 -12.56 13.69
N LYS A 249 8.12 -11.53 14.47
CA LYS A 249 6.81 -11.43 15.13
C LYS A 249 5.72 -11.50 14.06
N MET A 250 4.82 -12.48 14.18
CA MET A 250 3.84 -12.77 13.13
C MET A 250 2.44 -12.91 13.71
N ILE A 251 1.47 -12.36 12.98
CA ILE A 251 0.04 -12.53 13.22
C ILE A 251 -0.55 -13.17 11.97
N VAL A 252 -1.22 -14.30 12.12
CA VAL A 252 -2.08 -14.87 11.08
C VAL A 252 -3.43 -14.18 11.20
N ALA A 253 -3.82 -13.43 10.17
CA ALA A 253 -4.92 -12.48 10.18
C ALA A 253 -6.00 -12.82 9.13
N PRO A 254 -6.75 -13.94 9.29
CA PRO A 254 -7.83 -14.27 8.36
C PRO A 254 -8.99 -13.29 8.48
N VAL A 255 -9.63 -12.99 7.36
CA VAL A 255 -10.90 -12.26 7.30
C VAL A 255 -12.04 -13.27 7.26
N LEU A 256 -12.81 -13.35 8.34
CA LEU A 256 -14.02 -14.18 8.39
C LEU A 256 -15.07 -13.62 7.43
N THR A 257 -15.20 -14.27 6.28
CA THR A 257 -16.05 -13.83 5.17
C THR A 257 -17.29 -14.75 5.10
N PRO A 258 -18.47 -14.28 5.49
CA PRO A 258 -19.68 -15.09 5.61
C PRO A 258 -20.05 -15.84 4.33
N GLY A 259 -20.28 -17.14 4.44
CA GLY A 259 -20.60 -18.04 3.33
C GLY A 259 -19.38 -18.46 2.47
N HIS A 260 -18.17 -18.10 2.87
CA HIS A 260 -16.95 -18.43 2.15
C HIS A 260 -15.97 -19.30 2.94
N ASN A 261 -15.68 -18.95 4.22
CA ASN A 261 -14.56 -19.56 4.94
C ASN A 261 -14.78 -19.88 6.42
N GLU A 262 -15.99 -19.96 6.91
CA GLU A 262 -16.25 -20.24 8.34
C GLU A 262 -15.57 -21.53 8.82
N LYS A 263 -15.69 -22.61 8.02
CA LYS A 263 -15.02 -23.88 8.32
C LYS A 263 -13.52 -23.84 8.16
N GLU A 264 -13.02 -22.97 7.31
CA GLU A 264 -11.59 -22.81 7.08
C GLU A 264 -10.92 -22.07 8.25
N ILE A 265 -11.62 -21.12 8.88
CA ILE A 265 -11.12 -20.47 10.10
C ILE A 265 -10.82 -21.50 11.20
N GLU A 266 -11.71 -22.48 11.41
CA GLU A 266 -11.47 -23.55 12.38
C GLU A 266 -10.22 -24.38 12.03
N LYS A 267 -10.04 -24.74 10.74
CA LYS A 267 -8.85 -25.44 10.29
C LYS A 267 -7.56 -24.61 10.45
N ILE A 268 -7.64 -23.29 10.27
CA ILE A 268 -6.50 -22.39 10.51
C ILE A 268 -6.15 -22.40 12.01
N ILE A 269 -7.13 -22.33 12.90
CA ILE A 269 -6.90 -22.40 14.34
C ILE A 269 -6.21 -23.75 14.69
N GLU A 270 -6.74 -24.86 14.20
CA GLU A 270 -6.17 -26.20 14.41
C GLU A 270 -4.75 -26.28 13.91
N TRP A 271 -4.49 -25.82 12.67
CA TRP A 271 -3.16 -25.84 12.07
C TRP A 271 -2.15 -24.99 12.85
N VAL A 272 -2.50 -23.77 13.26
CA VAL A 272 -1.60 -22.92 14.07
C VAL A 272 -1.23 -23.59 15.38
N GLN A 273 -2.16 -24.38 15.99
CA GLN A 273 -1.85 -25.12 17.21
C GLN A 273 -0.83 -26.24 17.01
N THR A 274 -0.64 -26.74 15.77
CA THR A 274 0.36 -27.76 15.45
C THR A 274 1.77 -27.19 15.25
N LEU A 275 1.91 -25.87 15.08
CA LEU A 275 3.21 -25.24 14.86
C LEU A 275 4.03 -25.21 16.14
N GLU A 276 5.34 -25.40 16.02
CA GLU A 276 6.29 -25.29 17.12
C GLU A 276 6.33 -23.87 17.67
N HIS A 277 6.49 -22.87 16.78
CA HIS A 277 6.36 -21.45 17.08
C HIS A 277 5.01 -20.95 16.58
N LYS A 278 4.10 -20.69 17.50
CA LYS A 278 2.70 -20.35 17.18
C LYS A 278 2.56 -18.85 16.98
N PRO A 279 2.28 -18.39 15.76
CA PRO A 279 1.91 -16.99 15.55
C PRO A 279 0.60 -16.66 16.27
N MET A 280 0.41 -15.39 16.62
CA MET A 280 -0.88 -14.91 17.13
C MET A 280 -1.95 -15.06 16.03
N LEU A 281 -3.19 -15.33 16.42
CA LEU A 281 -4.35 -15.35 15.52
C LEU A 281 -5.15 -14.05 15.68
N GLY A 282 -5.22 -13.26 14.61
CA GLY A 282 -5.95 -11.99 14.56
C GLY A 282 -7.16 -12.08 13.61
N ILE A 283 -8.17 -12.88 13.96
CA ILE A 283 -9.36 -13.06 13.11
C ILE A 283 -10.13 -11.75 12.97
N GLN A 284 -10.38 -11.34 11.73
CA GLN A 284 -11.04 -10.07 11.41
C GLN A 284 -12.47 -10.33 10.92
N ASN A 285 -13.43 -9.48 11.36
CA ASN A 285 -14.77 -9.50 10.78
C ASN A 285 -14.78 -8.85 9.40
N TYR A 286 -15.40 -9.47 8.41
CA TYR A 286 -15.63 -8.85 7.12
C TYR A 286 -16.50 -7.60 7.25
N LEU A 287 -16.00 -6.46 6.76
CA LEU A 287 -16.72 -5.18 6.77
C LEU A 287 -16.94 -4.66 5.34
N PRO A 288 -18.19 -4.53 4.89
CA PRO A 288 -18.51 -4.03 3.55
C PRO A 288 -18.36 -2.51 3.46
N TYR A 289 -17.24 -2.02 3.00
CA TYR A 289 -17.04 -0.60 2.73
C TYR A 289 -17.68 -0.18 1.40
N LYS A 290 -18.01 1.13 1.28
CA LYS A 290 -18.67 1.68 0.09
C LYS A 290 -17.89 1.43 -1.20
N THR A 291 -16.57 1.47 -1.13
CA THR A 291 -15.65 1.30 -2.27
C THR A 291 -15.10 -0.12 -2.39
N GLY A 292 -15.43 -1.00 -1.43
CA GLY A 292 -14.95 -2.39 -1.40
C GLY A 292 -15.80 -3.34 -2.24
N ARG A 293 -15.29 -4.57 -2.35
CA ARG A 293 -16.04 -5.68 -2.95
C ARG A 293 -17.12 -6.19 -2.01
N ARG A 294 -18.16 -6.79 -2.60
CA ARG A 294 -19.30 -7.32 -1.86
C ARG A 294 -19.22 -8.84 -1.82
N ALA A 295 -18.63 -9.39 -0.75
CA ALA A 295 -18.49 -10.83 -0.57
C ALA A 295 -19.72 -11.51 0.04
N GLY A 296 -20.60 -10.76 0.71
CA GLY A 296 -21.78 -11.31 1.36
C GLY A 296 -22.39 -10.33 2.38
N LYS A 297 -23.33 -10.84 3.19
CA LYS A 297 -23.88 -10.11 4.32
C LYS A 297 -22.90 -10.26 5.50
N PRO A 298 -22.39 -9.15 6.08
CA PRO A 298 -21.46 -9.23 7.21
C PRO A 298 -22.15 -9.80 8.46
N TYR A 299 -21.36 -10.41 9.33
CA TYR A 299 -21.80 -10.68 10.70
C TYR A 299 -21.94 -9.35 11.46
N THR A 300 -22.94 -9.26 12.34
CA THR A 300 -22.96 -8.22 13.36
C THR A 300 -21.78 -8.44 14.32
N TRP A 301 -21.39 -7.43 15.07
CA TRP A 301 -20.33 -7.60 16.06
C TRP A 301 -20.67 -8.62 17.13
N GLU A 302 -21.95 -8.73 17.51
CA GLU A 302 -22.45 -9.73 18.47
C GLU A 302 -22.31 -11.16 17.91
N GLU A 303 -22.75 -11.39 16.66
CA GLU A 303 -22.60 -12.69 15.99
C GLU A 303 -21.11 -13.05 15.83
N PHE A 304 -20.28 -12.09 15.43
CA PHE A 304 -18.85 -12.31 15.26
C PHE A 304 -18.17 -12.69 16.58
N TYR A 305 -18.40 -11.93 17.66
CA TYR A 305 -17.79 -12.24 18.95
C TYR A 305 -18.33 -13.53 19.56
N ALA A 306 -19.59 -13.89 19.32
CA ALA A 306 -20.11 -15.19 19.74
C ALA A 306 -19.40 -16.36 19.05
N LEU A 307 -19.05 -16.22 17.76
CA LEU A 307 -18.22 -17.20 17.04
C LEU A 307 -16.82 -17.28 17.64
N ILE A 308 -16.16 -16.14 17.87
CA ILE A 308 -14.83 -16.07 18.46
C ILE A 308 -14.82 -16.76 19.84
N GLU A 309 -15.75 -16.44 20.72
CA GLU A 309 -15.88 -17.04 22.06
C GLU A 309 -16.15 -18.55 21.99
N GLY A 310 -16.96 -19.00 21.03
CA GLY A 310 -17.18 -20.43 20.77
C GLY A 310 -15.91 -21.17 20.37
N TRP A 311 -15.10 -20.58 19.51
CA TRP A 311 -13.81 -21.15 19.11
C TRP A 311 -12.76 -21.10 20.23
N GLU A 312 -12.71 -20.02 21.03
CA GLU A 312 -11.85 -19.95 22.22
C GLU A 312 -12.11 -21.11 23.18
N GLN A 313 -13.38 -21.39 23.47
CA GLN A 313 -13.80 -22.49 24.32
C GLN A 313 -13.48 -23.86 23.71
N LYS A 314 -13.77 -24.04 22.41
CA LYS A 314 -13.55 -25.31 21.69
C LYS A 314 -12.08 -25.71 21.62
N TYR A 315 -11.22 -24.72 21.31
CA TYR A 315 -9.79 -24.96 21.03
C TYR A 315 -8.87 -24.60 22.19
N ASN A 316 -9.40 -24.06 23.28
CA ASN A 316 -8.65 -23.56 24.44
C ASN A 316 -7.52 -22.60 24.02
N VAL A 317 -7.86 -21.59 23.21
CA VAL A 317 -6.95 -20.56 22.69
C VAL A 317 -7.55 -19.18 22.87
N ARG A 318 -6.72 -18.15 22.97
CA ARG A 318 -7.16 -16.78 23.00
C ARG A 318 -7.25 -16.21 21.56
N LEU A 319 -8.43 -15.77 21.17
CA LEU A 319 -8.73 -15.20 19.85
C LEU A 319 -9.28 -13.77 19.92
N LYS A 320 -9.89 -13.42 21.04
CA LYS A 320 -10.43 -12.06 21.27
C LYS A 320 -9.30 -11.13 21.65
N LEU A 321 -8.84 -10.36 20.69
CA LEU A 321 -7.79 -9.36 20.84
C LEU A 321 -8.37 -7.98 21.13
N SER A 322 -7.62 -7.14 21.82
CA SER A 322 -7.99 -5.79 22.23
C SER A 322 -6.92 -4.77 21.81
N ALA A 323 -7.19 -3.48 21.96
CA ALA A 323 -6.23 -2.41 21.75
C ALA A 323 -4.97 -2.56 22.62
N ASP A 324 -5.13 -3.08 23.85
CA ASP A 324 -4.03 -3.27 24.79
C ASP A 324 -3.02 -4.33 24.33
N ASP A 325 -3.46 -5.33 23.53
CA ASP A 325 -2.57 -6.36 22.96
C ASP A 325 -1.56 -5.77 21.98
N PHE A 326 -1.84 -4.58 21.46
CA PHE A 326 -1.05 -3.87 20.44
C PHE A 326 -0.51 -2.53 20.93
N ASP A 327 -0.63 -2.22 22.24
CA ASP A 327 -0.27 -0.90 22.80
C ASP A 327 -0.92 0.28 22.03
N ILE A 328 -2.16 0.07 21.56
CA ILE A 328 -2.90 1.12 20.85
C ILE A 328 -3.48 2.08 21.86
N ARG A 329 -3.01 3.31 21.83
CA ARG A 329 -3.46 4.38 22.71
C ARG A 329 -3.83 5.64 21.92
N PRO A 330 -4.75 6.48 22.45
CA PRO A 330 -5.04 7.78 21.84
C PRO A 330 -3.86 8.72 22.00
N LEU A 331 -3.57 9.49 20.94
CA LEU A 331 -2.54 10.54 20.92
C LEU A 331 -3.17 11.87 20.50
N PRO A 332 -2.47 13.01 20.72
CA PRO A 332 -2.97 14.33 20.36
C PRO A 332 -3.32 14.43 18.86
N PRO A 333 -4.43 15.06 18.50
CA PRO A 333 -4.81 15.24 17.10
C PRO A 333 -3.90 16.25 16.42
N LEU A 334 -3.60 16.01 15.12
CA LEU A 334 -2.96 17.02 14.28
C LEU A 334 -3.88 18.21 14.04
N GLU A 335 -3.26 19.38 13.89
CA GLU A 335 -3.97 20.58 13.46
C GLU A 335 -4.69 20.34 12.12
N LYS A 336 -5.96 20.74 12.07
CA LYS A 336 -6.78 20.69 10.86
C LYS A 336 -6.82 22.07 10.20
N PRO A 337 -6.13 22.25 9.06
CA PRO A 337 -6.14 23.52 8.35
C PRO A 337 -7.50 23.87 7.73
N PHE A 338 -8.40 22.89 7.62
CA PHE A 338 -9.74 23.06 7.06
C PHE A 338 -10.79 22.31 7.88
N LYS A 339 -12.00 22.84 7.91
CA LYS A 339 -13.19 22.22 8.51
C LYS A 339 -14.25 21.99 7.43
N LYS A 340 -15.11 21.00 7.65
CA LYS A 340 -16.26 20.74 6.79
C LYS A 340 -17.12 22.02 6.67
N GLY A 341 -17.45 22.41 5.42
CA GLY A 341 -18.14 23.64 5.08
C GLY A 341 -17.24 24.80 4.64
N ASP A 342 -15.93 24.72 4.90
CA ASP A 342 -15.00 25.76 4.44
C ASP A 342 -14.93 25.82 2.91
N ILE A 343 -14.87 27.05 2.38
CA ILE A 343 -14.63 27.31 0.96
C ILE A 343 -13.17 27.66 0.79
N VAL A 344 -12.43 26.78 0.11
CA VAL A 344 -10.97 26.84 -0.01
C VAL A 344 -10.55 27.00 -1.46
N GLY A 345 -9.60 27.91 -1.72
CA GLY A 345 -8.89 27.96 -2.99
C GLY A 345 -7.85 26.84 -3.05
N VAL A 346 -7.90 26.02 -4.09
CA VAL A 346 -7.01 24.86 -4.27
C VAL A 346 -6.39 24.85 -5.64
N LYS A 347 -5.18 24.26 -5.76
CA LYS A 347 -4.51 23.99 -7.03
C LYS A 347 -4.62 22.51 -7.34
N LEU A 348 -5.09 22.13 -8.53
CA LEU A 348 -5.06 20.74 -8.99
C LEU A 348 -3.61 20.30 -9.19
N VAL A 349 -3.28 19.06 -8.75
CA VAL A 349 -1.92 18.53 -8.82
C VAL A 349 -1.79 17.28 -9.69
N CYS A 350 -2.78 16.41 -9.71
CA CYS A 350 -2.81 15.22 -10.56
C CYS A 350 -4.23 14.64 -10.66
N GLU A 351 -4.38 13.56 -11.43
CA GLU A 351 -5.56 12.70 -11.35
C GLU A 351 -5.63 11.99 -10.00
N ASP A 352 -6.84 11.76 -9.51
CA ASP A 352 -7.06 10.98 -8.29
C ASP A 352 -7.09 9.48 -8.60
N ARG A 353 -7.20 8.67 -7.56
CA ARG A 353 -7.36 7.21 -7.60
C ARG A 353 -8.45 6.74 -8.56
N PHE A 354 -9.57 7.45 -8.59
CA PHE A 354 -10.70 7.16 -9.46
C PHE A 354 -10.61 8.02 -10.73
N PRO A 355 -10.56 7.40 -11.94
CA PRO A 355 -10.56 8.14 -13.20
C PRO A 355 -11.69 9.19 -13.27
N GLY A 356 -11.36 10.36 -13.79
CA GLY A 356 -12.29 11.49 -13.86
C GLY A 356 -12.45 12.29 -12.55
N SER A 357 -11.64 12.00 -11.56
CA SER A 357 -11.50 12.76 -10.33
C SER A 357 -10.09 13.36 -10.23
N SER A 358 -9.90 14.41 -9.45
CA SER A 358 -8.61 15.08 -9.28
C SER A 358 -8.18 15.11 -7.82
N LEU A 359 -6.88 15.12 -7.63
CA LEU A 359 -6.25 15.58 -6.40
C LEU A 359 -5.91 17.06 -6.53
N ALA A 360 -6.14 17.78 -5.47
CA ALA A 360 -5.75 19.18 -5.31
C ALA A 360 -4.92 19.35 -4.03
N LYS A 361 -4.20 20.47 -3.93
CA LYS A 361 -3.47 20.84 -2.72
C LYS A 361 -3.84 22.22 -2.20
N ALA A 362 -3.82 22.35 -0.88
CA ALA A 362 -3.85 23.62 -0.15
C ALA A 362 -3.26 23.40 1.26
N LYS A 363 -2.53 24.39 1.79
CA LYS A 363 -1.94 24.36 3.15
C LYS A 363 -1.27 23.02 3.52
N ASN A 364 -0.44 22.52 2.64
CA ASN A 364 0.27 21.24 2.81
C ASN A 364 -0.65 20.03 3.08
N ARG A 365 -1.84 20.00 2.47
CA ARG A 365 -2.77 18.86 2.49
C ARG A 365 -3.26 18.54 1.08
N THR A 366 -3.40 17.25 0.79
CA THR A 366 -4.12 16.79 -0.40
C THR A 366 -5.63 16.77 -0.15
N ILE A 367 -6.39 17.11 -1.18
CA ILE A 367 -7.84 17.14 -1.16
C ILE A 367 -8.34 16.39 -2.38
N SER A 368 -9.08 15.30 -2.19
CA SER A 368 -9.76 14.58 -3.28
C SER A 368 -10.97 15.36 -3.77
N ILE A 369 -11.11 15.52 -5.08
CA ILE A 369 -12.25 16.22 -5.71
C ILE A 369 -12.94 15.25 -6.69
N PRO A 370 -13.88 14.42 -6.22
CA PRO A 370 -14.59 13.47 -7.06
C PRO A 370 -15.37 14.16 -8.18
N GLY A 371 -15.31 13.57 -9.39
CA GLY A 371 -16.02 14.07 -10.57
C GLY A 371 -15.45 15.37 -11.15
N CYS A 372 -14.30 15.83 -10.69
CA CYS A 372 -13.57 16.95 -11.27
C CYS A 372 -12.43 16.43 -12.14
N LYS A 373 -12.51 16.61 -13.45
CA LYS A 373 -11.44 16.20 -14.36
C LYS A 373 -10.17 17.01 -14.10
N TYR A 374 -9.03 16.34 -14.05
CA TYR A 374 -7.73 16.99 -13.92
C TYR A 374 -7.39 17.86 -15.12
N ILE A 375 -6.96 19.07 -14.84
CA ILE A 375 -6.41 20.02 -15.80
C ILE A 375 -5.13 20.59 -15.15
N PRO A 376 -3.95 20.46 -15.79
CA PRO A 376 -2.70 20.98 -15.25
C PRO A 376 -2.80 22.46 -14.84
N GLU A 377 -2.14 22.81 -13.75
CA GLU A 377 -2.03 24.16 -13.19
C GLU A 377 -3.35 24.89 -12.85
N LYS A 378 -4.49 24.22 -12.99
CA LYS A 378 -5.80 24.83 -12.71
C LYS A 378 -5.98 25.07 -11.23
N THR A 379 -6.42 26.27 -10.91
CA THR A 379 -6.90 26.66 -9.58
C THR A 379 -8.42 26.77 -9.57
N LEU A 380 -9.05 26.38 -8.48
CA LEU A 380 -10.50 26.48 -8.31
C LEU A 380 -10.87 26.62 -6.82
N LYS A 381 -12.12 26.94 -6.54
CA LYS A 381 -12.65 26.93 -5.19
C LYS A 381 -13.41 25.63 -4.95
N VAL A 382 -13.20 25.04 -3.78
CA VAL A 382 -13.92 23.85 -3.32
C VAL A 382 -14.55 24.09 -1.97
N GLU A 383 -15.71 23.50 -1.73
CA GLU A 383 -16.27 23.34 -0.40
C GLU A 383 -15.75 22.03 0.19
N ILE A 384 -15.16 22.07 1.39
CA ILE A 384 -14.72 20.87 2.11
C ILE A 384 -15.96 20.11 2.61
N VAL A 385 -16.16 18.89 2.13
CA VAL A 385 -17.30 18.04 2.52
C VAL A 385 -16.91 16.95 3.51
N ARG A 386 -15.59 16.69 3.68
CA ARG A 386 -15.01 15.78 4.67
C ARG A 386 -13.68 16.32 5.18
N ASP A 387 -13.43 16.18 6.51
CA ASP A 387 -12.21 16.63 7.20
C ASP A 387 -11.75 15.67 8.31
N LYS A 388 -12.37 14.48 8.39
CA LYS A 388 -12.09 13.51 9.47
C LYS A 388 -10.65 12.98 9.34
N HIS A 389 -9.86 13.05 10.43
CA HIS A 389 -8.46 12.61 10.54
C HIS A 389 -7.55 13.24 9.48
N ASN A 390 -7.72 14.53 9.19
CA ASN A 390 -6.99 15.23 8.12
C ASN A 390 -7.10 14.58 6.73
N ILE A 391 -8.12 13.75 6.48
CA ILE A 391 -8.43 13.18 5.16
C ILE A 391 -9.54 14.03 4.55
N TYR A 392 -9.20 14.73 3.44
CA TYR A 392 -10.06 15.75 2.87
C TYR A 392 -10.74 15.32 1.58
N THR A 393 -12.01 15.66 1.48
CA THR A 393 -12.77 15.60 0.23
C THR A 393 -13.40 16.97 -0.01
N GLY A 394 -13.22 17.48 -1.22
CA GLY A 394 -13.80 18.75 -1.68
C GLY A 394 -14.84 18.52 -2.77
N LYS A 395 -15.79 19.43 -2.87
CA LYS A 395 -16.73 19.55 -3.97
C LYS A 395 -16.51 20.90 -4.65
N VAL A 396 -16.46 20.93 -5.99
CA VAL A 396 -16.30 22.18 -6.74
C VAL A 396 -17.37 23.18 -6.30
N TYR A 397 -16.92 24.35 -5.86
CA TYR A 397 -17.80 25.43 -5.44
C TYR A 397 -18.18 26.30 -6.63
N ASN A 398 -19.44 26.20 -7.03
CA ASN A 398 -20.03 27.09 -8.04
C ASN A 398 -20.83 28.16 -7.29
N ARG A 399 -20.40 29.43 -7.40
CA ARG A 399 -21.18 30.53 -6.87
C ARG A 399 -22.53 30.55 -7.63
N LYS A 400 -23.62 30.31 -6.91
CA LYS A 400 -24.96 30.49 -7.47
C LYS A 400 -25.18 31.95 -7.81
#